data_079ff3f29ba136d95764cac653ecc9f7
#
_entry.id   079ff3f29ba136d95764cac653ecc9f7
#
_cell.length_a   1.000
_cell.length_b   1.000
_cell.length_c   1.000
_cell.angle_alpha   90.00
_cell.angle_beta   90.00
_cell.angle_gamma   90.00
#
_symmetry.space_group_name_H-M   'P 1'
#
loop_
_entity.id
_entity.type
_entity.pdbx_description
1 polymer ?
#
loop_
_entity_poly.entity_id
_entity_poly.type
_entity_poly.pdbx_seq_one_letter_code
_entity_poly.pdbx_strand_id
1 'polypeptide(L)'
;MKALFVGLGSIGQRHLRNLRELKGESVDILAWRARGLNRVVTNILEVESGADLQSRYGLRLVPTLEAGLSENPDVTFICNPSSLHVPVALAALGAGSHVFVEKPLSNNMNNVDALIAEAERAGLVGYLGSQFRFHPAVKCLQQSL
;
A
#
# COMPACT_ATOMS: atom_id res chain seq x y z
N MET A 1 2.56 -15.41 3.06
CA MET A 1 2.89 -13.97 3.01
C MET A 1 1.75 -13.19 3.64
N LYS A 2 2.06 -12.23 4.49
CA LYS A 2 1.07 -11.35 5.14
C LYS A 2 1.24 -9.91 4.62
N ALA A 3 0.17 -9.29 4.16
CA ALA A 3 0.18 -7.92 3.63
C ALA A 3 -0.74 -7.02 4.45
N LEU A 4 -0.23 -5.86 4.87
CA LEU A 4 -1.01 -4.82 5.54
C LEU A 4 -1.35 -3.70 4.55
N PHE A 5 -2.62 -3.39 4.38
CA PHE A 5 -3.07 -2.24 3.59
C PHE A 5 -3.41 -1.05 4.50
N VAL A 6 -2.73 0.06 4.32
CA VAL A 6 -3.01 1.32 5.01
C VAL A 6 -3.74 2.25 4.04
N GLY A 7 -5.07 2.29 4.18
CA GLY A 7 -5.97 3.00 3.28
C GLY A 7 -6.54 2.10 2.18
N LEU A 8 -7.87 1.95 2.17
CA LEU A 8 -8.64 1.21 1.17
C LEU A 8 -9.57 2.13 0.37
N GLY A 9 -9.02 3.25 -0.11
CA GLY A 9 -9.64 4.04 -1.18
C GLY A 9 -9.58 3.30 -2.52
N SER A 10 -9.95 3.96 -3.63
CA SER A 10 -9.95 3.35 -4.97
C SER A 10 -8.60 2.73 -5.33
N ILE A 11 -7.49 3.42 -5.03
CA ILE A 11 -6.15 2.92 -5.37
C ILE A 11 -5.72 1.76 -4.46
N GLY A 12 -6.00 1.82 -3.15
CA GLY A 12 -5.70 0.72 -2.24
C GLY A 12 -6.47 -0.56 -2.61
N GLN A 13 -7.75 -0.44 -2.98
CA GLN A 13 -8.53 -1.58 -3.46
C GLN A 13 -8.03 -2.10 -4.82
N ARG A 14 -7.52 -1.24 -5.70
CA ARG A 14 -6.90 -1.67 -6.96
C ARG A 14 -5.66 -2.52 -6.69
N HIS A 15 -4.75 -2.07 -5.82
CA HIS A 15 -3.57 -2.86 -5.45
C HIS A 15 -3.95 -4.17 -4.77
N LEU A 16 -4.98 -4.16 -3.94
CA LEU A 16 -5.49 -5.36 -3.28
C LEU A 16 -5.99 -6.39 -4.31
N ARG A 17 -6.78 -5.96 -5.30
CA ARG A 17 -7.23 -6.83 -6.40
C ARG A 17 -6.06 -7.41 -7.18
N ASN A 18 -5.10 -6.57 -7.55
CA ASN A 18 -3.90 -7.01 -8.27
C ASN A 18 -3.09 -8.03 -7.45
N LEU A 19 -2.96 -7.81 -6.14
CA LEU A 19 -2.27 -8.74 -5.25
C LEU A 19 -3.01 -10.09 -5.17
N ARG A 20 -4.35 -10.07 -5.07
CA ARG A 20 -5.18 -11.28 -5.12
C ARG A 20 -5.06 -12.01 -6.45
N GLU A 21 -5.06 -11.31 -7.57
CA GLU A 21 -4.87 -11.89 -8.90
C GLU A 21 -3.51 -12.59 -9.04
N LEU A 22 -2.44 -11.97 -8.51
CA LEU A 22 -1.08 -12.50 -8.60
C LEU A 22 -0.79 -13.65 -7.63
N LYS A 23 -1.38 -13.65 -6.45
CA LYS A 23 -1.03 -14.55 -5.34
C LYS A 23 -2.17 -15.43 -4.84
N GLY A 24 -3.40 -15.19 -5.29
CA GLY A 24 -4.58 -15.93 -4.85
C GLY A 24 -4.80 -15.83 -3.34
N GLU A 25 -5.29 -16.92 -2.75
CA GLU A 25 -5.59 -17.02 -1.33
C GLU A 25 -4.33 -17.27 -0.45
N SER A 26 -3.14 -17.41 -1.04
CA SER A 26 -1.89 -17.61 -0.29
C SER A 26 -1.42 -16.37 0.49
N VAL A 27 -2.11 -15.25 0.34
CA VAL A 27 -1.82 -14.00 1.04
C VAL A 27 -2.85 -13.74 2.13
N ASP A 28 -2.39 -13.65 3.39
CA ASP A 28 -3.19 -13.10 4.50
C ASP A 28 -3.22 -11.58 4.37
N ILE A 29 -4.41 -10.99 4.23
CA ILE A 29 -4.57 -9.55 4.02
C ILE A 29 -5.19 -8.90 5.25
N LEU A 30 -4.43 -7.97 5.83
CA LEU A 30 -4.87 -7.06 6.86
C LEU A 30 -5.14 -5.69 6.26
N ALA A 31 -6.07 -4.93 6.83
CA ALA A 31 -6.28 -3.56 6.41
C ALA A 31 -6.65 -2.63 7.58
N TRP A 32 -6.02 -1.46 7.59
CA TRP A 32 -6.39 -0.37 8.46
C TRP A 32 -6.97 0.81 7.67
N ARG A 33 -8.07 1.37 8.18
CA ARG A 33 -8.80 2.48 7.55
C ARG A 33 -9.16 3.54 8.57
N ALA A 34 -8.47 4.67 8.58
CA ALA A 34 -8.73 5.75 9.50
C ALA A 34 -10.16 6.33 9.43
N ARG A 35 -10.80 6.30 8.24
CA ARG A 35 -12.16 6.84 8.02
C ARG A 35 -13.28 5.81 8.19
N GLY A 36 -12.99 4.54 8.37
CA GLY A 36 -13.99 3.48 8.56
C GLY A 36 -14.97 3.25 7.39
N LEU A 37 -14.77 3.87 6.24
CA LEU A 37 -15.69 3.76 5.10
C LEU A 37 -15.70 2.32 4.56
N ASN A 38 -16.84 1.64 4.70
CA ASN A 38 -17.04 0.29 4.19
C ASN A 38 -17.77 0.32 2.84
N ARG A 39 -17.00 0.62 1.77
CA ARG A 39 -17.53 0.62 0.41
C ARG A 39 -16.54 -0.03 -0.55
N VAL A 40 -17.05 -0.89 -1.43
CA VAL A 40 -16.28 -1.49 -2.51
C VAL A 40 -16.32 -0.55 -3.71
N VAL A 41 -15.13 -0.26 -4.27
CA VAL A 41 -14.98 0.54 -5.49
C VAL A 41 -14.53 -0.38 -6.62
N THR A 42 -15.30 -0.40 -7.71
CA THR A 42 -15.03 -1.26 -8.88
C THR A 42 -13.84 -0.75 -9.71
N ASN A 43 -13.43 -1.52 -10.72
CA ASN A 43 -12.38 -1.13 -11.66
C ASN A 43 -12.73 0.11 -12.50
N ILE A 44 -14.03 0.38 -12.69
CA ILE A 44 -14.54 1.56 -13.39
C ILE A 44 -14.90 2.70 -12.44
N LEU A 45 -14.42 2.63 -11.19
CA LEU A 45 -14.59 3.65 -10.13
C LEU A 45 -16.03 3.84 -9.65
N GLU A 46 -16.92 2.90 -9.90
CA GLU A 46 -18.26 2.88 -9.32
C GLU A 46 -18.27 2.28 -7.92
N VAL A 47 -19.21 2.71 -7.10
CA VAL A 47 -19.41 2.16 -5.75
C VAL A 47 -20.43 1.00 -5.83
N GLU A 48 -20.00 -0.19 -5.45
CA GLU A 48 -20.84 -1.38 -5.37
C GLU A 48 -21.73 -1.29 -4.11
N SER A 49 -23.04 -1.15 -4.31
CA SER A 49 -24.00 -0.99 -3.21
C SER A 49 -24.15 -2.29 -2.41
N GLY A 50 -24.15 -2.18 -1.08
CA GLY A 50 -24.35 -3.31 -0.17
C GLY A 50 -23.15 -4.28 -0.06
N ALA A 51 -22.05 -4.02 -0.77
CA ALA A 51 -20.87 -4.86 -0.69
C ALA A 51 -20.01 -4.52 0.53
N ASP A 52 -19.56 -5.53 1.24
CA ASP A 52 -18.63 -5.45 2.36
C ASP A 52 -17.21 -5.78 1.92
N LEU A 53 -16.25 -4.92 2.31
CA LEU A 53 -14.85 -5.08 1.93
C LEU A 53 -14.22 -6.37 2.47
N GLN A 54 -14.55 -6.77 3.69
CA GLN A 54 -13.98 -7.98 4.29
C GLN A 54 -14.41 -9.22 3.52
N SER A 55 -15.71 -9.35 3.30
CA SER A 55 -16.29 -10.48 2.55
C SER A 55 -15.85 -10.47 1.08
N ARG A 56 -15.82 -9.27 0.46
CA ARG A 56 -15.48 -9.11 -0.97
C ARG A 56 -14.05 -9.52 -1.30
N TYR A 57 -13.12 -9.23 -0.40
CA TYR A 57 -11.68 -9.42 -0.65
C TYR A 57 -11.02 -10.44 0.27
N GLY A 58 -11.77 -11.09 1.15
CA GLY A 58 -11.22 -12.04 2.11
C GLY A 58 -10.12 -11.40 2.98
N LEU A 59 -10.38 -10.19 3.50
CA LEU A 59 -9.44 -9.45 4.33
C LEU A 59 -9.94 -9.33 5.77
N ARG A 60 -9.01 -9.08 6.69
CA ARG A 60 -9.30 -8.79 8.09
C ARG A 60 -8.99 -7.31 8.40
N LEU A 61 -9.97 -6.59 8.98
CA LEU A 61 -9.75 -5.23 9.43
C LEU A 61 -9.05 -5.22 10.79
N VAL A 62 -8.09 -4.32 10.94
CA VAL A 62 -7.42 -4.05 12.20
C VAL A 62 -7.82 -2.66 12.74
N PRO A 63 -7.91 -2.48 14.06
CA PRO A 63 -8.43 -1.26 14.67
C PRO A 63 -7.48 -0.06 14.53
N THR A 64 -6.18 -0.30 14.57
CA THR A 64 -5.14 0.74 14.47
C THR A 64 -3.99 0.29 13.58
N LEU A 65 -3.14 1.24 13.18
CA LEU A 65 -1.89 0.93 12.45
C LEU A 65 -0.98 0.03 13.28
N GLU A 66 -0.82 0.34 14.55
CA GLU A 66 0.02 -0.40 15.49
C GLU A 66 -0.44 -1.86 15.63
N ALA A 67 -1.76 -2.07 15.74
CA ALA A 67 -2.33 -3.41 15.78
C ALA A 67 -2.04 -4.19 14.49
N GLY A 68 -2.07 -3.52 13.34
CA GLY A 68 -1.71 -4.11 12.05
C GLY A 68 -0.22 -4.46 11.95
N LEU A 69 0.65 -3.57 12.42
CA LEU A 69 2.11 -3.78 12.40
C LEU A 69 2.55 -4.86 13.40
N SER A 70 1.90 -4.97 14.55
CA SER A 70 2.19 -6.03 15.54
C SER A 70 1.88 -7.45 15.06
N GLU A 71 1.13 -7.58 13.97
CA GLU A 71 0.91 -8.85 13.29
C GLU A 71 2.09 -9.30 12.41
N ASN A 72 3.17 -8.53 12.37
CA ASN A 72 4.39 -8.77 11.58
C ASN A 72 4.09 -8.97 10.08
N PRO A 73 3.54 -7.96 9.39
CA PRO A 73 3.32 -8.06 7.95
C PRO A 73 4.65 -8.10 7.19
N ASP A 74 4.74 -8.98 6.19
CA ASP A 74 5.88 -9.04 5.28
C ASP A 74 6.00 -7.75 4.45
N VAL A 75 4.85 -7.18 4.05
CA VAL A 75 4.79 -5.94 3.26
C VAL A 75 3.60 -5.06 3.68
N THR A 76 3.85 -3.75 3.76
CA THR A 76 2.83 -2.73 4.03
C THR A 76 2.59 -1.89 2.77
N PHE A 77 1.35 -1.93 2.25
CA PHE A 77 0.88 -1.09 1.14
C PHE A 77 0.32 0.22 1.69
N ILE A 78 0.97 1.34 1.39
CA ILE A 78 0.64 2.66 1.91
C ILE A 78 -0.12 3.44 0.84
N CYS A 79 -1.44 3.51 0.99
CA CYS A 79 -2.40 4.06 0.04
C CYS A 79 -3.33 5.11 0.68
N ASN A 80 -2.92 5.68 1.80
CA ASN A 80 -3.58 6.76 2.53
C ASN A 80 -3.24 8.14 1.90
N PRO A 81 -3.67 9.28 2.45
CA PRO A 81 -3.27 10.59 1.95
C PRO A 81 -1.74 10.80 1.99
N SER A 82 -1.20 11.46 0.96
CA SER A 82 0.26 11.61 0.75
C SER A 82 1.00 12.29 1.90
N SER A 83 0.34 13.17 2.66
CA SER A 83 0.89 13.78 3.87
C SER A 83 1.19 12.79 5.01
N LEU A 84 0.62 11.58 4.93
CA LEU A 84 0.79 10.52 5.92
C LEU A 84 1.69 9.37 5.41
N HIS A 85 2.18 9.42 4.19
CA HIS A 85 2.98 8.34 3.62
C HIS A 85 4.27 8.10 4.40
N VAL A 86 5.10 9.13 4.58
CA VAL A 86 6.39 9.01 5.25
C VAL A 86 6.28 8.55 6.70
N PRO A 87 5.40 9.15 7.56
CA PRO A 87 5.23 8.65 8.93
C PRO A 87 4.81 7.18 8.99
N VAL A 88 3.88 6.76 8.13
CA VAL A 88 3.43 5.36 8.10
C VAL A 88 4.52 4.41 7.58
N ALA A 89 5.28 4.84 6.56
CA ALA A 89 6.37 4.06 6.02
C ALA A 89 7.49 3.85 7.04
N LEU A 90 7.86 4.89 7.80
CA LEU A 90 8.82 4.78 8.90
C LEU A 90 8.35 3.80 9.97
N ALA A 91 7.07 3.88 10.39
CA ALA A 91 6.51 2.94 11.35
C ALA A 91 6.54 1.49 10.84
N ALA A 92 6.23 1.28 9.55
CA ALA A 92 6.24 -0.03 8.94
C ALA A 92 7.66 -0.62 8.82
N LEU A 93 8.63 0.19 8.38
CA LEU A 93 10.04 -0.22 8.34
C LEU A 93 10.56 -0.54 9.74
N GLY A 94 10.25 0.30 10.74
CA GLY A 94 10.61 0.07 12.13
C GLY A 94 10.00 -1.22 12.73
N ALA A 95 8.88 -1.68 12.18
CA ALA A 95 8.26 -2.97 12.51
C ALA A 95 8.79 -4.15 11.67
N GLY A 96 9.80 -3.94 10.81
CA GLY A 96 10.39 -5.00 9.99
C GLY A 96 9.63 -5.33 8.70
N SER A 97 8.69 -4.50 8.28
CA SER A 97 7.89 -4.69 7.07
C SER A 97 8.50 -4.00 5.86
N HIS A 98 8.60 -4.67 4.71
CA HIS A 98 8.82 -4.00 3.44
C HIS A 98 7.70 -2.99 3.15
N VAL A 99 7.98 -1.93 2.39
CA VAL A 99 6.95 -0.92 2.09
C VAL A 99 6.75 -0.70 0.60
N PHE A 100 5.50 -0.66 0.19
CA PHE A 100 5.04 -0.13 -1.09
C PHE A 100 4.30 1.18 -0.80
N VAL A 101 4.82 2.31 -1.29
CA VAL A 101 4.24 3.64 -1.05
C VAL A 101 3.62 4.16 -2.34
N GLU A 102 2.36 4.56 -2.30
CA GLU A 102 1.73 5.24 -3.44
C GLU A 102 2.37 6.60 -3.72
N LYS A 103 2.32 6.98 -4.98
CA LYS A 103 2.83 8.30 -5.42
C LYS A 103 1.84 9.43 -5.01
N PRO A 104 2.32 10.65 -4.74
CA PRO A 104 3.73 10.99 -4.54
C PRO A 104 4.24 10.42 -3.21
N LEU A 105 5.56 10.28 -3.07
CA LEU A 105 6.18 9.77 -1.83
C LEU A 105 5.73 10.57 -0.61
N SER A 106 5.66 11.88 -0.75
CA SER A 106 5.23 12.81 0.30
C SER A 106 4.70 14.10 -0.33
N ASN A 107 4.07 14.95 0.47
CA ASN A 107 3.71 16.33 0.14
C ASN A 107 4.81 17.36 0.51
N ASN A 108 5.88 16.92 1.19
CA ASN A 108 7.06 17.71 1.55
C ASN A 108 8.27 16.77 1.70
N MET A 109 9.45 17.33 1.98
CA MET A 109 10.71 16.56 2.12
C MET A 109 11.01 16.14 3.57
N ASN A 110 10.15 16.46 4.54
CA ASN A 110 10.40 16.13 5.95
C ASN A 110 10.52 14.62 6.15
N ASN A 111 11.59 14.19 6.80
CA ASN A 111 11.90 12.79 7.12
C ASN A 111 12.06 11.84 5.90
N VAL A 112 12.18 12.37 4.67
CA VAL A 112 12.43 11.52 3.49
C VAL A 112 13.81 10.86 3.59
N ASP A 113 14.85 11.62 4.00
CA ASP A 113 16.19 11.06 4.20
C ASP A 113 16.22 10.03 5.32
N ALA A 114 15.47 10.26 6.41
CA ALA A 114 15.33 9.30 7.50
C ALA A 114 14.63 8.00 7.04
N LEU A 115 13.65 8.11 6.14
CA LEU A 115 12.97 6.95 5.54
C LEU A 115 13.93 6.09 4.71
N ILE A 116 14.76 6.73 3.89
CA ILE A 116 15.77 6.04 3.07
C ILE A 116 16.78 5.34 3.97
N ALA A 117 17.35 6.07 4.94
CA ALA A 117 18.33 5.55 5.87
C ALA A 117 17.78 4.37 6.69
N GLU A 118 16.51 4.41 7.11
CA GLU A 118 15.90 3.32 7.85
C GLU A 118 15.70 2.07 6.99
N ALA A 119 15.27 2.23 5.73
CA ALA A 119 15.14 1.10 4.80
C ALA A 119 16.50 0.42 4.54
N GLU A 120 17.55 1.20 4.31
CA GLU A 120 18.92 0.71 4.12
C GLU A 120 19.46 0.01 5.38
N ARG A 121 19.33 0.65 6.55
CA ARG A 121 19.77 0.11 7.84
C ARG A 121 19.13 -1.23 8.17
N ALA A 122 17.83 -1.37 7.89
CA ALA A 122 17.06 -2.57 8.17
C ALA A 122 17.17 -3.65 7.06
N GLY A 123 17.80 -3.34 5.91
CA GLY A 123 17.85 -4.24 4.75
C GLY A 123 16.48 -4.50 4.14
N LEU A 124 15.56 -3.53 4.26
CA LEU A 124 14.19 -3.64 3.79
C LEU A 124 13.99 -2.92 2.45
N VAL A 125 13.03 -3.40 1.67
CA VAL A 125 12.67 -2.80 0.38
C VAL A 125 11.68 -1.67 0.60
N GLY A 126 12.03 -0.45 0.17
CA GLY A 126 11.12 0.67 -0.02
C GLY A 126 10.81 0.85 -1.51
N TYR A 127 9.56 0.69 -1.93
CA TYR A 127 9.14 0.82 -3.32
C TYR A 127 8.13 1.94 -3.49
N LEU A 128 8.42 2.90 -4.40
CA LEU A 128 7.47 3.95 -4.77
C LEU A 128 6.64 3.52 -5.99
N GLY A 129 5.32 3.62 -5.90
CA GLY A 129 4.33 3.23 -6.90
C GLY A 129 4.32 4.10 -8.16
N SER A 130 5.48 4.26 -8.81
CA SER A 130 5.65 5.01 -10.06
C SER A 130 5.30 4.14 -11.28
N GLN A 131 4.01 4.03 -11.60
CA GLN A 131 3.51 3.16 -12.66
C GLN A 131 4.07 3.47 -14.05
N PHE A 132 4.40 4.72 -14.34
CA PHE A 132 4.97 5.12 -15.64
C PHE A 132 6.35 4.50 -15.93
N ARG A 133 7.09 4.06 -14.91
CA ARG A 133 8.34 3.32 -15.08
C ARG A 133 8.19 2.10 -16.00
N PHE A 134 7.03 1.50 -16.02
CA PHE A 134 6.74 0.29 -16.80
C PHE A 134 5.92 0.58 -18.07
N HIS A 135 5.56 1.84 -18.33
CA HIS A 135 4.72 2.20 -19.46
C HIS A 135 5.49 2.01 -20.79
N PRO A 136 4.93 1.30 -21.79
CA PRO A 136 5.63 1.01 -23.05
C PRO A 136 6.15 2.25 -23.78
N ALA A 137 5.35 3.32 -23.85
CA ALA A 137 5.77 4.57 -24.49
C ALA A 137 6.95 5.24 -23.76
N VAL A 138 7.01 5.19 -22.41
CA VAL A 138 8.14 5.74 -21.65
C VAL A 138 9.40 4.91 -21.87
N LYS A 139 9.27 3.58 -21.94
CA LYS A 139 10.41 2.69 -22.28
C LYS A 139 10.90 2.94 -23.71
N CYS A 140 9.99 3.14 -24.67
CA CYS A 140 10.35 3.48 -26.04
C CYS A 140 11.13 4.80 -26.13
N LEU A 141 10.63 5.85 -25.44
CA LEU A 141 11.34 7.15 -25.38
C LEU A 141 12.75 7.00 -24.76
N GLN A 142 12.87 6.24 -23.69
CA GLN A 142 14.16 6.02 -23.02
C GLN A 142 15.17 5.28 -23.93
N GLN A 143 14.72 4.41 -24.82
CA GLN A 143 15.55 3.68 -25.78
C GLN A 143 15.94 4.55 -27.01
N SER A 144 15.22 5.65 -27.24
CA SER A 144 15.43 6.56 -28.37
C SER A 144 16.32 7.77 -28.04
N LEU A 145 16.69 7.93 -26.77
CA LEU A 145 17.61 8.95 -26.26
C LEU A 145 19.01 8.40 -26.02
#